data_135423ce532fd282ca965f916ed299c7
#
_entry.id   135423ce532fd282ca965f916ed299c7
#
_cell.length_a   1.000
_cell.length_b   1.000
_cell.length_c   1.000
_cell.angle_alpha   90.00
_cell.angle_beta   90.00
_cell.angle_gamma   90.00
#
_symmetry.space_group_name_H-M   'P 1'
#
loop_
_entity.id
_entity.type
_entity.pdbx_description
1 polymer ?
#
loop_
_entity_poly.entity_id
_entity_poly.type
_entity_poly.pdbx_seq_one_letter_code
_entity_poly.pdbx_strand_id
1 'polypeptide(L)'
;MKKLLSLYILMTFLTVSCQQSNVADYVQQQYEKGELNGNVLVVKGDSVLYEKSFGIANQETKEQLSAAHRFNIGSIYKEFPAVAVMQLIEKGSLKPGDKISDYLYDLPDWASSISIQQLFKYTSGLPKVSWEHYVDNKIPITEQLLLKDLKKVKELAFKPGTDYLYSNYNPLLLTLIVEKLSGQSFEDYVQQHIFKPAKMTDSYFGKAMPYKNEVLPAIAFDKDYNLDPFRIREAKFLMLFTTKDLYQWLYHLHSYQLLSKASIKFLSEREGSQSPLGILEWDDDQLEVHHHHGEQGNYESVIRYYPEDDLYIVILKNQKYFNVMDMADDIYDIVTNTKN
;
A
#
# COMPACT_ATOMS: atom_id res chain seq x y z
N MET A 1 42.31 -20.83 -9.77
CA MET A 1 40.89 -20.53 -9.92
C MET A 1 40.03 -21.06 -8.77
N LYS A 2 40.07 -22.34 -8.35
CA LYS A 2 39.23 -22.87 -7.25
C LYS A 2 39.44 -22.17 -5.88
N LYS A 3 40.64 -21.73 -5.52
CA LYS A 3 40.89 -21.03 -4.25
C LYS A 3 40.36 -19.58 -4.22
N LEU A 4 40.32 -18.87 -5.35
CA LEU A 4 39.73 -17.53 -5.44
C LEU A 4 38.20 -17.58 -5.34
N LEU A 5 37.59 -18.59 -5.97
CA LEU A 5 36.10 -18.76 -5.92
C LEU A 5 35.63 -19.09 -4.50
N SER A 6 36.41 -19.93 -3.78
CA SER A 6 36.13 -20.28 -2.37
C SER A 6 36.25 -19.08 -1.42
N LEU A 7 37.20 -18.18 -1.68
CA LEU A 7 37.36 -16.95 -0.89
C LEU A 7 36.25 -15.94 -1.13
N TYR A 8 35.77 -15.81 -2.39
CA TYR A 8 34.66 -14.93 -2.74
C TYR A 8 33.34 -15.38 -2.11
N ILE A 9 33.06 -16.70 -2.14
CA ILE A 9 31.89 -17.29 -1.50
C ILE A 9 31.94 -17.11 0.03
N LEU A 10 33.11 -17.30 0.65
CA LEU A 10 33.25 -17.11 2.10
C LEU A 10 33.05 -15.63 2.52
N MET A 11 33.55 -14.69 1.70
CA MET A 11 33.43 -13.25 1.96
C MET A 11 31.98 -12.77 1.84
N THR A 12 31.21 -13.28 0.85
CA THR A 12 29.80 -12.96 0.71
C THR A 12 28.94 -13.51 1.86
N PHE A 13 29.23 -14.71 2.36
CA PHE A 13 28.54 -15.26 3.54
C PHE A 13 28.80 -14.45 4.81
N LEU A 14 30.01 -13.96 5.00
CA LEU A 14 30.38 -13.14 6.18
C LEU A 14 29.70 -11.76 6.14
N THR A 15 29.60 -11.11 4.99
CA THR A 15 28.94 -9.80 4.86
C THR A 15 27.44 -9.90 5.08
N VAL A 16 26.77 -10.89 4.50
CA VAL A 16 25.33 -11.12 4.70
C VAL A 16 25.03 -11.42 6.17
N SER A 17 25.82 -12.25 6.84
CA SER A 17 25.63 -12.55 8.26
C SER A 17 25.81 -11.32 9.16
N CYS A 18 26.76 -10.43 8.85
CA CYS A 18 26.97 -9.19 9.60
C CYS A 18 25.80 -8.21 9.42
N GLN A 19 25.33 -8.01 8.20
CA GLN A 19 24.17 -7.15 7.91
C GLN A 19 22.90 -7.67 8.59
N GLN A 20 22.65 -8.96 8.54
CA GLN A 20 21.51 -9.58 9.22
C GLN A 20 21.55 -9.35 10.72
N SER A 21 22.70 -9.50 11.37
CA SER A 21 22.89 -9.25 12.80
C SER A 21 22.58 -7.79 13.14
N ASN A 22 23.09 -6.82 12.36
CA ASN A 22 22.88 -5.40 12.60
C ASN A 22 21.41 -4.98 12.46
N VAL A 23 20.69 -5.49 11.44
CA VAL A 23 19.24 -5.25 11.27
C VAL A 23 18.47 -5.87 12.44
N ALA A 24 18.82 -7.11 12.84
CA ALA A 24 18.16 -7.80 13.94
C ALA A 24 18.31 -7.04 15.27
N ASP A 25 19.51 -6.55 15.56
CA ASP A 25 19.79 -5.78 16.78
C ASP A 25 19.02 -4.44 16.79
N TYR A 26 19.03 -3.74 15.66
CA TYR A 26 18.29 -2.48 15.51
C TYR A 26 16.78 -2.68 15.73
N VAL A 27 16.15 -3.61 15.01
CA VAL A 27 14.70 -3.85 15.11
C VAL A 27 14.30 -4.36 16.50
N GLN A 28 15.14 -5.19 17.14
CA GLN A 28 14.95 -5.63 18.51
C GLN A 28 14.95 -4.44 19.49
N GLN A 29 15.88 -3.49 19.33
CA GLN A 29 15.92 -2.26 20.13
C GLN A 29 14.68 -1.41 19.96
N GLN A 30 14.14 -1.26 18.73
CA GLN A 30 12.88 -0.52 18.50
C GLN A 30 11.70 -1.18 19.24
N TYR A 31 11.62 -2.51 19.21
CA TYR A 31 10.62 -3.24 19.99
C TYR A 31 10.76 -3.02 21.50
N GLU A 32 11.98 -3.10 22.04
CA GLU A 32 12.28 -2.91 23.46
C GLU A 32 11.96 -1.49 23.97
N LYS A 33 12.07 -0.47 23.08
CA LYS A 33 11.63 0.90 23.34
C LYS A 33 10.10 1.08 23.25
N GLY A 34 9.35 0.05 22.84
CA GLY A 34 7.91 0.12 22.62
C GLY A 34 7.51 0.82 21.31
N GLU A 35 8.42 0.98 20.38
CA GLU A 35 8.23 1.70 19.11
C GLU A 35 7.75 0.78 17.98
N LEU A 36 7.73 -0.52 18.20
CA LEU A 36 7.32 -1.54 17.23
C LEU A 36 6.34 -2.54 17.84
N ASN A 37 5.14 -2.62 17.31
CA ASN A 37 4.22 -3.75 17.42
C ASN A 37 3.77 -4.10 16.00
N GLY A 38 4.42 -5.09 15.39
CA GLY A 38 4.23 -5.35 13.96
C GLY A 38 5.19 -6.37 13.37
N ASN A 39 5.12 -6.48 12.06
CA ASN A 39 5.95 -7.38 11.25
C ASN A 39 6.94 -6.60 10.39
N VAL A 40 8.19 -7.05 10.34
CA VAL A 40 9.26 -6.49 9.53
C VAL A 40 9.79 -7.56 8.60
N LEU A 41 9.91 -7.24 7.30
CA LEU A 41 10.53 -8.08 6.27
C LEU A 41 11.54 -7.23 5.49
N VAL A 42 12.76 -7.74 5.37
CA VAL A 42 13.82 -7.18 4.53
C VAL A 42 14.32 -8.27 3.58
N VAL A 43 14.28 -7.99 2.28
CA VAL A 43 14.77 -8.91 1.24
C VAL A 43 15.83 -8.21 0.43
N LYS A 44 16.95 -8.86 0.17
CA LYS A 44 18.02 -8.37 -0.71
C LYS A 44 18.35 -9.43 -1.76
N GLY A 45 18.18 -9.07 -3.03
CA GLY A 45 18.22 -10.04 -4.10
C GLY A 45 17.15 -11.11 -3.92
N ASP A 46 17.52 -12.36 -4.13
CA ASP A 46 16.64 -13.53 -3.95
C ASP A 46 16.57 -14.05 -2.50
N SER A 47 17.13 -13.32 -1.52
CA SER A 47 17.31 -13.82 -0.17
C SER A 47 16.59 -12.96 0.86
N VAL A 48 15.82 -13.59 1.75
CA VAL A 48 15.30 -12.94 2.96
C VAL A 48 16.46 -12.65 3.89
N LEU A 49 16.80 -11.36 4.04
CA LEU A 49 17.83 -10.90 4.95
C LEU A 49 17.33 -10.89 6.40
N TYR A 50 16.07 -10.47 6.59
CA TYR A 50 15.45 -10.41 7.90
C TYR A 50 13.93 -10.58 7.80
N GLU A 51 13.34 -11.39 8.68
CA GLU A 51 11.89 -11.51 8.86
C GLU A 51 11.60 -11.78 10.33
N LYS A 52 10.80 -10.90 10.97
CA LYS A 52 10.38 -11.11 12.35
C LYS A 52 9.10 -10.39 12.69
N SER A 53 8.34 -10.97 13.60
CA SER A 53 7.11 -10.43 14.17
C SER A 53 7.33 -10.06 15.63
N PHE A 54 6.78 -8.91 16.07
CA PHE A 54 6.93 -8.38 17.42
C PHE A 54 5.60 -7.95 18.00
N GLY A 55 5.37 -8.30 19.26
CA GLY A 55 4.21 -7.87 20.02
C GLY A 55 2.96 -8.69 19.75
N ILE A 56 1.80 -8.08 19.89
CA ILE A 56 0.50 -8.76 19.91
C ILE A 56 -0.38 -8.39 18.71
N ALA A 57 -1.09 -9.39 18.20
CA ALA A 57 -2.06 -9.23 17.12
C ALA A 57 -3.40 -8.69 17.63
N ASN A 58 -3.74 -8.96 18.88
CA ASN A 58 -5.02 -8.60 19.49
C ASN A 58 -4.83 -8.27 20.98
N GLN A 59 -5.25 -7.07 21.38
CA GLN A 59 -5.10 -6.59 22.76
C GLN A 59 -6.01 -7.30 23.76
N GLU A 60 -7.14 -7.89 23.32
CA GLU A 60 -8.06 -8.62 24.19
C GLU A 60 -7.55 -10.03 24.48
N THR A 61 -7.16 -10.77 23.45
CA THR A 61 -6.71 -12.18 23.56
C THR A 61 -5.24 -12.31 23.90
N LYS A 62 -4.45 -11.24 23.75
CA LYS A 62 -2.97 -11.24 23.86
C LYS A 62 -2.30 -12.22 22.88
N GLU A 63 -2.98 -12.53 21.79
CA GLU A 63 -2.42 -13.34 20.71
C GLU A 63 -1.12 -12.69 20.18
N GLN A 64 -0.06 -13.49 20.07
CA GLN A 64 1.23 -13.01 19.58
C GLN A 64 1.20 -12.86 18.06
N LEU A 65 1.82 -11.81 17.54
CA LEU A 65 2.02 -11.65 16.10
C LEU A 65 2.88 -12.77 15.52
N SER A 66 2.59 -13.12 14.29
CA SER A 66 3.37 -14.02 13.44
C SER A 66 3.42 -13.47 12.01
N ALA A 67 4.28 -14.02 11.17
CA ALA A 67 4.38 -13.64 9.74
C ALA A 67 3.07 -13.88 8.96
N ALA A 68 2.19 -14.76 9.47
CA ALA A 68 0.89 -15.05 8.85
C ALA A 68 -0.20 -14.00 9.15
N HIS A 69 0.03 -13.11 10.12
CA HIS A 69 -0.95 -12.06 10.44
C HIS A 69 -1.02 -11.03 9.32
N ARG A 70 -2.25 -10.58 9.07
CA ARG A 70 -2.59 -9.62 8.02
C ARG A 70 -2.94 -8.27 8.62
N PHE A 71 -2.39 -7.22 8.02
CA PHE A 71 -2.56 -5.84 8.46
C PHE A 71 -3.34 -5.04 7.42
N ASN A 72 -4.13 -4.08 7.86
CA ASN A 72 -4.60 -3.03 6.99
C ASN A 72 -3.40 -2.14 6.63
N ILE A 73 -3.25 -1.84 5.33
CA ILE A 73 -2.09 -1.14 4.79
C ILE A 73 -2.33 0.35 4.54
N GLY A 74 -3.47 0.88 5.01
CA GLY A 74 -3.80 2.30 4.82
C GLY A 74 -3.72 2.71 3.35
N SER A 75 -3.07 3.83 3.08
CA SER A 75 -3.02 4.44 1.75
C SER A 75 -2.33 3.61 0.67
N ILE A 76 -1.51 2.61 1.03
CA ILE A 76 -0.87 1.73 0.04
C ILE A 76 -1.93 0.98 -0.79
N TYR A 77 -3.14 0.75 -0.27
CA TYR A 77 -4.23 0.13 -1.05
C TYR A 77 -4.52 0.85 -2.39
N LYS A 78 -4.22 2.16 -2.49
CA LYS A 78 -4.53 2.98 -3.67
C LYS A 78 -3.75 2.57 -4.92
N GLU A 79 -2.65 1.87 -4.74
CA GLU A 79 -1.89 1.29 -5.84
C GLU A 79 -2.72 0.28 -6.63
N PHE A 80 -3.55 -0.54 -5.95
CA PHE A 80 -4.31 -1.61 -6.59
C PHE A 80 -5.38 -1.12 -7.56
N PRO A 81 -6.26 -0.16 -7.23
CA PRO A 81 -7.20 0.39 -8.19
C PRO A 81 -6.51 1.14 -9.34
N ALA A 82 -5.38 1.81 -9.08
CA ALA A 82 -4.63 2.49 -10.13
C ALA A 82 -4.02 1.49 -11.12
N VAL A 83 -3.39 0.43 -10.62
CA VAL A 83 -2.84 -0.65 -11.45
C VAL A 83 -3.95 -1.38 -12.22
N ALA A 84 -5.08 -1.68 -11.57
CA ALA A 84 -6.21 -2.34 -12.23
C ALA A 84 -6.79 -1.51 -13.40
N VAL A 85 -6.98 -0.21 -13.22
CA VAL A 85 -7.43 0.68 -14.31
C VAL A 85 -6.35 0.78 -15.40
N MET A 86 -5.06 0.85 -15.04
CA MET A 86 -3.98 0.90 -16.01
C MET A 86 -3.89 -0.39 -16.83
N GLN A 87 -4.15 -1.57 -16.24
CA GLN A 87 -4.27 -2.83 -17.00
C GLN A 87 -5.40 -2.78 -18.03
N LEU A 88 -6.52 -2.14 -17.71
CA LEU A 88 -7.61 -1.93 -18.65
C LEU A 88 -7.25 -0.92 -19.74
N ILE A 89 -6.43 0.10 -19.44
CA ILE A 89 -5.88 1.04 -20.42
C ILE A 89 -4.92 0.31 -21.39
N GLU A 90 -4.01 -0.52 -20.89
CA GLU A 90 -3.12 -1.32 -21.72
C GLU A 90 -3.87 -2.28 -22.66
N LYS A 91 -5.03 -2.78 -22.20
CA LYS A 91 -5.93 -3.61 -23.04
C LYS A 91 -6.78 -2.80 -24.01
N GLY A 92 -6.70 -1.46 -23.98
CA GLY A 92 -7.47 -0.57 -24.85
C GLY A 92 -8.95 -0.42 -24.48
N SER A 93 -9.34 -0.81 -23.27
CA SER A 93 -10.73 -0.72 -22.78
C SER A 93 -11.15 0.73 -22.44
N LEU A 94 -10.20 1.60 -22.14
CA LEU A 94 -10.38 3.02 -21.89
C LEU A 94 -9.07 3.76 -22.11
N LYS A 95 -9.14 5.11 -22.11
CA LYS A 95 -7.98 5.99 -22.28
C LYS A 95 -7.83 6.93 -21.06
N PRO A 96 -6.61 7.40 -20.73
CA PRO A 96 -6.40 8.35 -19.64
C PRO A 96 -7.21 9.64 -19.77
N GLY A 97 -7.49 10.10 -20.99
CA GLY A 97 -8.25 11.31 -21.27
C GLY A 97 -9.78 11.15 -21.23
N ASP A 98 -10.29 9.93 -21.18
CA ASP A 98 -11.74 9.66 -21.14
C ASP A 98 -12.36 10.25 -19.88
N LYS A 99 -13.63 10.66 -19.97
CA LYS A 99 -14.34 11.23 -18.83
C LYS A 99 -14.95 10.15 -17.96
N ILE A 100 -14.95 10.37 -16.64
CA ILE A 100 -15.54 9.40 -15.72
C ILE A 100 -17.04 9.22 -15.96
N SER A 101 -17.73 10.24 -16.47
CA SER A 101 -19.13 10.18 -16.91
C SER A 101 -19.38 9.19 -18.05
N ASP A 102 -18.37 8.84 -18.83
CA ASP A 102 -18.50 7.86 -19.93
C ASP A 102 -18.73 6.43 -19.38
N TYR A 103 -18.37 6.21 -18.11
CA TYR A 103 -18.46 4.91 -17.44
C TYR A 103 -19.41 4.92 -16.24
N LEU A 104 -19.48 6.02 -15.49
CA LEU A 104 -20.23 6.15 -14.23
C LEU A 104 -21.38 7.16 -14.40
N TYR A 105 -22.52 6.67 -14.83
CA TYR A 105 -23.68 7.50 -15.23
C TYR A 105 -24.49 8.07 -14.06
N ASP A 106 -24.31 7.56 -12.84
CA ASP A 106 -25.06 7.94 -11.64
C ASP A 106 -24.25 8.88 -10.73
N LEU A 107 -23.50 9.78 -11.35
CA LEU A 107 -22.75 10.85 -10.67
C LEU A 107 -23.28 12.22 -11.10
N PRO A 108 -23.11 13.28 -10.27
CA PRO A 108 -23.51 14.64 -10.64
C PRO A 108 -22.75 15.16 -11.89
N ASP A 109 -23.25 16.27 -12.46
CA ASP A 109 -22.77 16.87 -13.71
C ASP A 109 -21.26 17.14 -13.76
N TRP A 110 -20.63 17.40 -12.61
CA TRP A 110 -19.19 17.60 -12.53
C TRP A 110 -18.38 16.39 -13.05
N ALA A 111 -18.96 15.19 -13.06
CA ALA A 111 -18.30 13.99 -13.56
C ALA A 111 -17.87 14.10 -15.03
N SER A 112 -18.61 14.87 -15.84
CA SER A 112 -18.29 15.14 -17.25
C SER A 112 -17.04 16.00 -17.43
N SER A 113 -16.57 16.68 -16.38
CA SER A 113 -15.36 17.51 -16.42
C SER A 113 -14.10 16.77 -16.02
N ILE A 114 -14.21 15.64 -15.28
CA ILE A 114 -13.08 14.89 -14.71
C ILE A 114 -12.65 13.78 -15.67
N SER A 115 -11.34 13.68 -15.96
CA SER A 115 -10.76 12.58 -16.70
C SER A 115 -10.19 11.49 -15.77
N ILE A 116 -9.99 10.27 -16.32
CA ILE A 116 -9.32 9.16 -15.63
C ILE A 116 -7.93 9.57 -15.13
N GLN A 117 -7.14 10.26 -15.98
CA GLN A 117 -5.82 10.76 -15.59
C GLN A 117 -5.87 11.72 -14.39
N GLN A 118 -6.90 12.55 -14.29
CA GLN A 118 -7.07 13.47 -13.16
C GLN A 118 -7.40 12.75 -11.86
N LEU A 119 -8.02 11.56 -11.90
CA LEU A 119 -8.17 10.70 -10.72
C LEU A 119 -6.81 10.16 -10.27
N PHE A 120 -5.97 9.68 -11.19
CA PHE A 120 -4.61 9.22 -10.86
C PHE A 120 -3.76 10.32 -10.23
N LYS A 121 -3.79 11.51 -10.78
CA LYS A 121 -2.95 12.64 -10.38
C LYS A 121 -3.51 13.43 -9.18
N TYR A 122 -4.67 13.04 -8.62
CA TYR A 122 -5.37 13.80 -7.57
C TYR A 122 -5.65 15.25 -7.96
N THR A 123 -5.83 15.51 -9.24
CA THR A 123 -6.19 16.84 -9.81
C THR A 123 -7.65 16.91 -10.24
N SER A 124 -8.49 16.01 -9.75
CA SER A 124 -9.91 15.92 -10.07
C SER A 124 -10.77 17.04 -9.48
N GLY A 125 -10.28 17.70 -8.42
CA GLY A 125 -11.09 18.66 -7.65
C GLY A 125 -12.10 18.02 -6.69
N LEU A 126 -12.13 16.70 -6.57
CA LEU A 126 -13.01 16.00 -5.61
C LEU A 126 -12.62 16.38 -4.17
N PRO A 127 -13.58 16.71 -3.28
CA PRO A 127 -13.29 17.10 -1.92
C PRO A 127 -12.69 15.93 -1.11
N LYS A 128 -12.10 16.24 0.04
CA LYS A 128 -11.68 15.21 1.00
C LYS A 128 -12.90 14.51 1.60
N VAL A 129 -12.74 13.23 1.94
CA VAL A 129 -13.72 12.52 2.78
C VAL A 129 -13.60 13.06 4.20
N SER A 130 -14.73 13.41 4.81
CA SER A 130 -14.79 13.82 6.22
C SER A 130 -14.74 12.61 7.15
N TRP A 131 -13.54 12.05 7.35
CA TRP A 131 -13.36 10.88 8.22
C TRP A 131 -13.79 11.13 9.65
N GLU A 132 -13.53 12.33 10.19
CA GLU A 132 -13.91 12.77 11.52
C GLU A 132 -15.42 12.65 11.72
N HIS A 133 -16.23 13.02 10.72
CA HIS A 133 -17.68 12.87 10.80
C HIS A 133 -18.10 11.44 11.07
N TYR A 134 -17.47 10.45 10.43
CA TYR A 134 -17.79 9.03 10.65
C TYR A 134 -17.30 8.54 12.01
N VAL A 135 -16.10 8.91 12.42
CA VAL A 135 -15.49 8.49 13.69
C VAL A 135 -16.23 9.09 14.89
N ASP A 136 -16.44 10.41 14.91
CA ASP A 136 -17.06 11.14 16.03
C ASP A 136 -18.52 10.71 16.26
N ASN A 137 -19.23 10.43 15.17
CA ASN A 137 -20.62 9.98 15.24
C ASN A 137 -20.76 8.45 15.30
N LYS A 138 -19.63 7.71 15.39
CA LYS A 138 -19.60 6.24 15.43
C LYS A 138 -20.33 5.57 14.27
N ILE A 139 -20.30 6.22 13.08
CA ILE A 139 -20.95 5.72 11.88
C ILE A 139 -20.01 4.71 11.22
N PRO A 140 -20.46 3.46 10.98
CA PRO A 140 -19.66 2.49 10.24
C PRO A 140 -19.36 2.99 8.82
N ILE A 141 -18.08 3.05 8.45
CA ILE A 141 -17.67 3.50 7.13
C ILE A 141 -17.93 2.39 6.13
N THR A 142 -18.81 2.66 5.16
CA THR A 142 -19.10 1.75 4.05
C THR A 142 -18.92 2.47 2.72
N GLU A 143 -18.62 1.72 1.66
CA GLU A 143 -18.52 2.28 0.32
C GLU A 143 -19.82 2.95 -0.11
N GLN A 144 -20.97 2.37 0.22
CA GLN A 144 -22.28 2.92 -0.11
C GLN A 144 -22.50 4.30 0.52
N LEU A 145 -22.08 4.49 1.78
CA LEU A 145 -22.17 5.78 2.45
C LEU A 145 -21.22 6.80 1.80
N LEU A 146 -19.98 6.41 1.49
CA LEU A 146 -19.02 7.28 0.80
C LEU A 146 -19.56 7.73 -0.55
N LEU A 147 -20.15 6.83 -1.34
CA LEU A 147 -20.78 7.15 -2.62
C LEU A 147 -22.01 8.05 -2.46
N LYS A 148 -22.83 7.78 -1.44
CA LYS A 148 -23.97 8.63 -1.12
C LYS A 148 -23.54 10.06 -0.78
N ASP A 149 -22.45 10.21 -0.04
CA ASP A 149 -21.92 11.53 0.31
C ASP A 149 -21.24 12.20 -0.89
N LEU A 150 -20.51 11.44 -1.71
CA LEU A 150 -19.96 11.96 -2.97
C LEU A 150 -21.06 12.50 -3.91
N LYS A 151 -22.18 11.81 -4.02
CA LYS A 151 -23.32 12.26 -4.86
C LYS A 151 -24.00 13.55 -4.35
N LYS A 152 -23.77 13.95 -3.10
CA LYS A 152 -24.26 15.23 -2.56
C LYS A 152 -23.33 16.41 -2.87
N VAL A 153 -22.12 16.14 -3.35
CA VAL A 153 -21.16 17.19 -3.74
C VAL A 153 -21.74 17.95 -4.94
N LYS A 154 -22.00 19.24 -4.73
CA LYS A 154 -22.56 20.13 -5.76
C LYS A 154 -21.48 20.73 -6.65
N GLU A 155 -20.36 21.10 -6.03
CA GLU A 155 -19.24 21.78 -6.68
C GLU A 155 -17.93 21.10 -6.29
N LEU A 156 -17.00 21.04 -7.24
CA LEU A 156 -15.64 20.57 -7.01
C LEU A 156 -14.87 21.65 -6.23
N ALA A 157 -13.84 21.26 -5.48
CA ALA A 157 -12.97 22.17 -4.74
C ALA A 157 -12.22 23.15 -5.66
N PHE A 158 -11.95 22.71 -6.90
CA PHE A 158 -11.33 23.51 -7.95
C PHE A 158 -11.66 22.88 -9.33
N LYS A 159 -11.39 23.63 -10.39
CA LYS A 159 -11.54 23.12 -11.75
C LYS A 159 -10.57 21.97 -12.01
N PRO A 160 -11.04 20.79 -12.51
CA PRO A 160 -10.17 19.65 -12.77
C PRO A 160 -8.93 20.00 -13.61
N GLY A 161 -7.76 19.58 -13.09
CA GLY A 161 -6.46 19.83 -13.72
C GLY A 161 -5.79 21.15 -13.34
N THR A 162 -6.35 21.99 -12.44
CA THR A 162 -5.77 23.27 -12.09
C THR A 162 -5.08 23.30 -10.73
N ASP A 163 -5.28 22.29 -9.89
CA ASP A 163 -4.70 22.19 -8.56
C ASP A 163 -4.65 20.73 -8.10
N TYR A 164 -4.03 20.46 -6.97
CA TYR A 164 -3.86 19.14 -6.36
C TYR A 164 -4.62 19.05 -5.04
N LEU A 165 -5.41 17.97 -4.88
CA LEU A 165 -6.04 17.64 -3.60
C LEU A 165 -6.12 16.11 -3.43
N TYR A 166 -5.35 15.60 -2.48
CA TYR A 166 -5.41 14.19 -2.10
C TYR A 166 -6.78 13.83 -1.52
N SER A 167 -7.58 13.13 -2.30
CA SER A 167 -8.93 12.71 -1.95
C SER A 167 -9.13 11.20 -2.13
N ASN A 168 -9.70 10.54 -1.13
CA ASN A 168 -10.02 9.11 -1.18
C ASN A 168 -11.20 8.79 -2.13
N TYR A 169 -11.90 9.78 -2.64
CA TYR A 169 -12.90 9.58 -3.70
C TYR A 169 -12.25 9.20 -5.04
N ASN A 170 -11.00 9.62 -5.30
CA ASN A 170 -10.32 9.24 -6.55
C ASN A 170 -10.15 7.72 -6.67
N PRO A 171 -9.48 7.01 -5.76
CA PRO A 171 -9.35 5.55 -5.85
C PRO A 171 -10.71 4.84 -5.75
N LEU A 172 -11.69 5.38 -5.01
CA LEU A 172 -13.04 4.82 -4.97
C LEU A 172 -13.68 4.82 -6.37
N LEU A 173 -13.59 5.92 -7.13
CA LEU A 173 -14.12 5.98 -8.49
C LEU A 173 -13.34 5.06 -9.44
N LEU A 174 -12.03 4.90 -9.26
CA LEU A 174 -11.24 3.93 -10.02
C LEU A 174 -11.73 2.49 -9.80
N THR A 175 -12.10 2.09 -8.56
CA THR A 175 -12.64 0.75 -8.32
C THR A 175 -13.96 0.53 -9.07
N LEU A 176 -14.86 1.53 -9.09
CA LEU A 176 -16.13 1.44 -9.81
C LEU A 176 -15.94 1.35 -11.33
N ILE A 177 -14.93 2.03 -11.88
CA ILE A 177 -14.59 1.95 -13.30
C ILE A 177 -14.10 0.54 -13.65
N VAL A 178 -13.27 -0.07 -12.79
CA VAL A 178 -12.84 -1.47 -12.97
C VAL A 178 -14.06 -2.39 -13.02
N GLU A 179 -14.98 -2.27 -12.08
CA GLU A 179 -16.21 -3.10 -12.06
C GLU A 179 -17.07 -2.89 -13.29
N LYS A 180 -17.26 -1.64 -13.68
CA LYS A 180 -18.07 -1.30 -14.86
C LYS A 180 -17.53 -1.90 -16.15
N LEU A 181 -16.21 -1.85 -16.33
CA LEU A 181 -15.56 -2.30 -17.57
C LEU A 181 -15.30 -3.79 -17.60
N SER A 182 -14.97 -4.39 -16.45
CA SER A 182 -14.67 -5.83 -16.38
C SER A 182 -15.91 -6.70 -16.24
N GLY A 183 -17.01 -6.14 -15.73
CA GLY A 183 -18.21 -6.91 -15.36
C GLY A 183 -18.01 -7.79 -14.11
N GLN A 184 -16.91 -7.62 -13.40
CA GLN A 184 -16.54 -8.36 -12.18
C GLN A 184 -16.61 -7.43 -10.97
N SER A 185 -16.70 -7.99 -9.74
CA SER A 185 -16.41 -7.20 -8.56
C SER A 185 -14.94 -6.75 -8.57
N PHE A 186 -14.62 -5.64 -7.90
CA PHE A 186 -13.24 -5.17 -7.80
C PHE A 186 -12.36 -6.22 -7.12
N GLU A 187 -12.88 -6.90 -6.10
CA GLU A 187 -12.21 -7.99 -5.41
C GLU A 187 -11.84 -9.14 -6.36
N ASP A 188 -12.80 -9.60 -7.18
CA ASP A 188 -12.57 -10.69 -8.13
C ASP A 188 -11.57 -10.28 -9.21
N TYR A 189 -11.66 -9.03 -9.70
CA TYR A 189 -10.70 -8.51 -10.66
C TYR A 189 -9.28 -8.50 -10.09
N VAL A 190 -9.09 -7.94 -8.91
CA VAL A 190 -7.77 -7.86 -8.25
C VAL A 190 -7.24 -9.27 -7.94
N GLN A 191 -8.09 -10.15 -7.43
CA GLN A 191 -7.71 -11.54 -7.16
C GLN A 191 -7.21 -12.25 -8.41
N GLN A 192 -7.91 -12.07 -9.54
CA GLN A 192 -7.59 -12.76 -10.80
C GLN A 192 -6.41 -12.13 -11.54
N HIS A 193 -6.33 -10.79 -11.58
CA HIS A 193 -5.42 -10.06 -12.45
C HIS A 193 -4.21 -9.46 -11.74
N ILE A 194 -4.21 -9.44 -10.41
CA ILE A 194 -3.12 -8.88 -9.60
C ILE A 194 -2.60 -9.93 -8.62
N PHE A 195 -3.42 -10.41 -7.65
CA PHE A 195 -2.93 -11.28 -6.59
C PHE A 195 -2.41 -12.61 -7.12
N LYS A 196 -3.19 -13.29 -7.96
CA LYS A 196 -2.79 -14.58 -8.52
C LYS A 196 -1.53 -14.48 -9.41
N PRO A 197 -1.42 -13.53 -10.37
CA PRO A 197 -0.19 -13.34 -11.13
C PRO A 197 1.01 -12.95 -10.28
N ALA A 198 0.82 -12.11 -9.26
CA ALA A 198 1.87 -11.68 -8.33
C ALA A 198 2.17 -12.70 -7.22
N LYS A 199 1.54 -13.89 -7.22
CA LYS A 199 1.70 -14.93 -6.19
C LYS A 199 1.40 -14.47 -4.76
N MET A 200 0.51 -13.49 -4.62
CA MET A 200 0.04 -12.95 -3.34
C MET A 200 -1.06 -13.88 -2.79
N THR A 201 -0.66 -14.92 -2.08
CA THR A 201 -1.57 -16.01 -1.66
C THR A 201 -2.26 -15.74 -0.33
N ASP A 202 -1.75 -14.78 0.44
CA ASP A 202 -2.18 -14.48 1.80
C ASP A 202 -2.91 -13.14 1.92
N SER A 203 -3.12 -12.43 0.81
CA SER A 203 -3.89 -11.17 0.76
C SER A 203 -5.39 -11.43 0.84
N TYR A 204 -6.10 -10.55 1.54
CA TYR A 204 -7.51 -10.72 1.82
C TYR A 204 -8.29 -9.41 1.71
N PHE A 205 -9.49 -9.48 1.12
CA PHE A 205 -10.45 -8.38 1.17
C PHE A 205 -11.36 -8.55 2.39
N GLY A 206 -11.27 -7.61 3.33
CA GLY A 206 -12.12 -7.60 4.51
C GLY A 206 -13.55 -7.20 4.17
N LYS A 207 -14.51 -8.13 4.40
CA LYS A 207 -15.92 -7.86 4.12
C LYS A 207 -16.68 -7.22 5.28
N ALA A 208 -16.27 -7.49 6.52
CA ALA A 208 -16.89 -6.91 7.72
C ALA A 208 -16.06 -7.22 8.97
N MET A 209 -16.12 -6.32 9.96
CA MET A 209 -15.68 -6.61 11.33
C MET A 209 -16.85 -7.22 12.13
N PRO A 210 -16.64 -8.21 13.04
CA PRO A 210 -15.36 -8.85 13.31
C PRO A 210 -14.91 -9.75 12.16
N TYR A 211 -13.60 -9.81 11.94
CA TYR A 211 -13.02 -10.71 10.95
C TYR A 211 -13.21 -12.18 11.36
N LYS A 212 -13.30 -13.07 10.39
CA LYS A 212 -13.25 -14.49 10.65
C LYS A 212 -11.87 -14.89 11.16
N ASN A 213 -11.80 -15.84 12.10
CA ASN A 213 -10.53 -16.30 12.67
C ASN A 213 -9.53 -16.81 11.62
N GLU A 214 -10.02 -17.38 10.52
CA GLU A 214 -9.19 -17.88 9.40
C GLU A 214 -8.38 -16.78 8.70
N VAL A 215 -8.78 -15.51 8.86
CA VAL A 215 -8.10 -14.36 8.22
C VAL A 215 -6.84 -13.95 8.99
N LEU A 216 -6.69 -14.34 10.27
CA LEU A 216 -5.61 -13.91 11.16
C LEU A 216 -5.34 -12.39 11.06
N PRO A 217 -6.31 -11.53 11.38
CA PRO A 217 -6.10 -10.09 11.30
C PRO A 217 -5.28 -9.60 12.49
N ALA A 218 -4.28 -8.78 12.25
CA ALA A 218 -3.73 -7.93 13.29
C ALA A 218 -4.73 -6.82 13.59
N ILE A 219 -5.25 -6.76 14.82
CA ILE A 219 -6.25 -5.76 15.24
C ILE A 219 -5.54 -4.52 15.74
N ALA A 220 -5.90 -3.34 15.21
CA ALA A 220 -5.28 -2.09 15.61
C ALA A 220 -5.75 -1.61 16.98
N PHE A 221 -4.82 -1.05 17.77
CA PHE A 221 -5.06 -0.49 19.08
C PHE A 221 -4.10 0.69 19.37
N ASP A 222 -4.47 1.56 20.31
CA ASP A 222 -3.63 2.68 20.71
C ASP A 222 -2.54 2.29 21.73
N LYS A 223 -1.73 3.27 22.16
CA LYS A 223 -0.67 3.07 23.16
C LYS A 223 -1.17 2.60 24.53
N ASP A 224 -2.43 2.87 24.84
CA ASP A 224 -3.08 2.48 26.10
C ASP A 224 -3.87 1.17 25.93
N TYR A 225 -3.65 0.45 24.84
CA TYR A 225 -4.30 -0.80 24.47
C TYR A 225 -5.81 -0.67 24.25
N ASN A 226 -6.33 0.52 23.99
CA ASN A 226 -7.72 0.68 23.58
C ASN A 226 -7.88 0.33 22.10
N LEU A 227 -9.01 -0.32 21.79
CA LEU A 227 -9.33 -0.68 20.43
C LEU A 227 -9.46 0.58 19.55
N ASP A 228 -8.88 0.53 18.34
CA ASP A 228 -8.98 1.62 17.38
C ASP A 228 -10.45 2.02 17.11
N PRO A 229 -10.82 3.30 17.25
CA PRO A 229 -12.17 3.77 16.96
C PRO A 229 -12.48 3.81 15.48
N PHE A 230 -11.45 3.82 14.61
CA PHE A 230 -11.62 3.88 13.16
C PHE A 230 -12.10 2.54 12.61
N ARG A 231 -13.41 2.42 12.35
CA ARG A 231 -14.02 1.17 11.94
C ARG A 231 -14.54 1.25 10.51
N ILE A 232 -13.82 0.60 9.59
CA ILE A 232 -14.31 0.38 8.24
C ILE A 232 -15.12 -0.90 8.20
N ARG A 233 -16.27 -0.85 7.56
CA ARG A 233 -17.11 -2.01 7.28
C ARG A 233 -17.45 -2.04 5.79
N GLU A 234 -17.32 -3.24 5.19
CA GLU A 234 -17.79 -3.50 3.81
C GLU A 234 -17.28 -2.48 2.78
N ALA A 235 -16.00 -2.17 2.80
CA ALA A 235 -15.40 -1.26 1.83
C ALA A 235 -14.32 -1.99 1.03
N LYS A 236 -14.29 -1.77 -0.28
CA LYS A 236 -13.31 -2.37 -1.21
C LYS A 236 -11.86 -1.97 -0.90
N PHE A 237 -11.66 -0.89 -0.16
CA PHE A 237 -10.36 -0.47 0.32
C PHE A 237 -9.94 -1.13 1.64
N LEU A 238 -10.78 -1.99 2.22
CA LEU A 238 -10.39 -2.81 3.37
C LEU A 238 -9.66 -4.06 2.88
N MET A 239 -8.39 -3.87 2.60
CA MET A 239 -7.48 -4.92 2.16
C MET A 239 -6.49 -5.23 3.27
N LEU A 240 -6.29 -6.52 3.52
CA LEU A 240 -5.40 -7.04 4.56
C LEU A 240 -4.27 -7.83 3.92
N PHE A 241 -3.03 -7.51 4.32
CA PHE A 241 -1.83 -8.06 3.71
C PHE A 241 -0.83 -8.58 4.74
N THR A 242 -0.06 -9.58 4.36
CA THR A 242 1.18 -9.96 5.02
C THR A 242 2.36 -9.16 4.45
N THR A 243 3.47 -9.10 5.19
CA THR A 243 4.72 -8.50 4.67
C THR A 243 5.22 -9.22 3.42
N LYS A 244 5.07 -10.56 3.38
CA LYS A 244 5.45 -11.38 2.23
C LYS A 244 4.69 -11.03 0.97
N ASP A 245 3.37 -10.84 1.06
CA ASP A 245 2.56 -10.50 -0.12
C ASP A 245 2.86 -9.09 -0.62
N LEU A 246 3.18 -8.13 0.26
CA LEU A 246 3.63 -6.80 -0.17
C LEU A 246 5.03 -6.81 -0.82
N TYR A 247 5.93 -7.69 -0.38
CA TYR A 247 7.16 -7.96 -1.11
C TYR A 247 6.86 -8.52 -2.51
N GLN A 248 5.97 -9.52 -2.61
CA GLN A 248 5.55 -10.08 -3.89
C GLN A 248 4.90 -9.03 -4.81
N TRP A 249 4.13 -8.09 -4.22
CA TRP A 249 3.58 -6.95 -4.94
C TRP A 249 4.68 -6.10 -5.58
N LEU A 250 5.64 -5.61 -4.79
CA LEU A 250 6.75 -4.80 -5.28
C LEU A 250 7.57 -5.54 -6.35
N TYR A 251 7.92 -6.79 -6.08
CA TYR A 251 8.70 -7.62 -7.01
C TYR A 251 8.02 -7.78 -8.36
N HIS A 252 6.72 -8.15 -8.39
CA HIS A 252 6.01 -8.39 -9.65
C HIS A 252 5.62 -7.09 -10.36
N LEU A 253 5.42 -5.99 -9.64
CA LEU A 253 5.21 -4.68 -10.23
C LEU A 253 6.47 -4.20 -10.95
N HIS A 254 7.63 -4.26 -10.29
CA HIS A 254 8.89 -3.74 -10.82
C HIS A 254 9.65 -4.71 -11.73
N SER A 255 9.27 -5.98 -11.76
CA SER A 255 9.68 -6.90 -12.83
C SER A 255 8.78 -6.80 -14.08
N TYR A 256 7.89 -5.80 -14.11
CA TYR A 256 7.00 -5.49 -15.24
C TYR A 256 6.05 -6.63 -15.65
N GLN A 257 5.71 -7.51 -14.72
CA GLN A 257 4.78 -8.61 -14.97
C GLN A 257 3.32 -8.20 -14.88
N LEU A 258 3.02 -7.14 -14.13
CA LEU A 258 1.65 -6.63 -13.92
C LEU A 258 1.30 -5.48 -14.84
N LEU A 259 2.25 -4.63 -15.17
CA LEU A 259 2.17 -3.48 -16.05
C LEU A 259 3.48 -3.28 -16.82
N SER A 260 3.43 -2.62 -17.96
CA SER A 260 4.63 -2.16 -18.64
C SER A 260 5.35 -1.07 -17.84
N LYS A 261 6.68 -0.94 -18.06
CA LYS A 261 7.48 0.14 -17.46
C LYS A 261 6.90 1.54 -17.76
N ALA A 262 6.44 1.75 -19.01
CA ALA A 262 5.82 3.00 -19.42
C ALA A 262 4.56 3.33 -18.62
N SER A 263 3.73 2.33 -18.34
CA SER A 263 2.52 2.48 -17.52
C SER A 263 2.84 2.78 -16.06
N ILE A 264 3.86 2.15 -15.49
CA ILE A 264 4.32 2.45 -14.12
C ILE A 264 4.86 3.88 -14.06
N LYS A 265 5.68 4.29 -15.04
CA LYS A 265 6.21 5.65 -15.14
C LYS A 265 5.07 6.68 -15.26
N PHE A 266 4.05 6.41 -16.08
CA PHE A 266 2.86 7.25 -16.17
C PHE A 266 2.11 7.37 -14.83
N LEU A 267 1.90 6.25 -14.12
CA LEU A 267 1.24 6.26 -12.80
C LEU A 267 2.09 6.94 -11.71
N SER A 268 3.41 6.99 -11.87
CA SER A 268 4.31 7.65 -10.93
C SER A 268 4.37 9.17 -11.08
N GLU A 269 3.86 9.71 -12.20
CA GLU A 269 3.78 11.16 -12.37
C GLU A 269 2.91 11.81 -11.30
N ARG A 270 3.43 12.82 -10.64
CA ARG A 270 2.76 13.51 -9.53
C ARG A 270 2.69 15.02 -9.77
N GLU A 271 1.56 15.62 -9.40
CA GLU A 271 1.35 17.06 -9.41
C GLU A 271 1.46 17.66 -7.98
N GLY A 272 1.66 16.81 -6.97
CA GLY A 272 1.73 17.19 -5.57
C GLY A 272 2.56 16.21 -4.74
N SER A 273 2.14 15.95 -3.50
CA SER A 273 2.93 15.18 -2.53
C SER A 273 3.20 13.74 -2.93
N GLN A 274 2.27 13.11 -3.66
CA GLN A 274 2.38 11.71 -4.09
C GLN A 274 1.53 11.39 -5.31
N SER A 275 1.89 10.32 -6.00
CA SER A 275 1.10 9.65 -7.03
C SER A 275 0.19 8.57 -6.42
N PRO A 276 -0.66 7.87 -7.19
CA PRO A 276 -1.39 6.70 -6.69
C PRO A 276 -0.46 5.54 -6.26
N LEU A 277 0.77 5.49 -6.77
CA LEU A 277 1.82 4.53 -6.36
C LEU A 277 2.72 5.08 -5.24
N GLY A 278 2.31 6.14 -4.53
CA GLY A 278 3.16 6.78 -3.54
C GLY A 278 4.20 7.70 -4.17
N ILE A 279 5.46 7.53 -3.84
CA ILE A 279 6.59 8.28 -4.40
C ILE A 279 7.52 7.32 -5.13
N LEU A 280 7.63 7.49 -6.44
CA LEU A 280 8.64 6.84 -7.27
C LEU A 280 9.57 7.92 -7.82
N GLU A 281 10.85 7.72 -7.64
CA GLU A 281 11.89 8.60 -8.17
C GLU A 281 12.61 7.90 -9.32
N TRP A 282 12.87 8.67 -10.38
CA TRP A 282 13.45 8.16 -11.61
C TRP A 282 14.62 9.05 -12.02
N ASP A 283 15.75 8.42 -12.34
CA ASP A 283 16.81 9.05 -13.14
C ASP A 283 16.62 8.62 -14.60
N ASP A 284 16.18 9.54 -15.44
CA ASP A 284 15.71 9.26 -16.81
C ASP A 284 14.70 8.09 -16.83
N ASP A 285 15.15 6.92 -17.26
CA ASP A 285 14.37 5.70 -17.35
C ASP A 285 14.70 4.66 -16.27
N GLN A 286 15.60 4.98 -15.34
CA GLN A 286 15.96 4.08 -14.25
C GLN A 286 15.18 4.47 -12.99
N LEU A 287 14.45 3.52 -12.40
CA LEU A 287 13.82 3.72 -11.11
C LEU A 287 14.90 3.72 -10.03
N GLU A 288 14.95 4.76 -9.23
CA GLU A 288 15.87 4.87 -8.08
C GLU A 288 15.23 4.33 -6.80
N VAL A 289 13.98 4.70 -6.58
CA VAL A 289 13.22 4.24 -5.41
C VAL A 289 11.73 4.19 -5.68
N HIS A 290 11.06 3.22 -5.10
CA HIS A 290 9.61 3.22 -4.87
C HIS A 290 9.38 3.18 -3.37
N HIS A 291 8.74 4.20 -2.83
CA HIS A 291 8.25 4.13 -1.47
C HIS A 291 6.80 4.57 -1.34
N HIS A 292 6.04 3.87 -0.51
CA HIS A 292 4.69 4.27 -0.16
C HIS A 292 4.45 4.05 1.34
N HIS A 293 3.88 5.07 1.96
CA HIS A 293 3.46 5.06 3.37
C HIS A 293 1.94 4.97 3.46
N GLY A 294 1.46 4.18 4.38
CA GLY A 294 0.03 4.02 4.62
C GLY A 294 -0.35 4.14 6.08
N GLU A 295 -1.42 4.89 6.36
CA GLU A 295 -2.02 5.03 7.67
C GLU A 295 -3.53 4.80 7.59
N GLN A 296 -4.07 4.12 8.61
CA GLN A 296 -5.50 4.02 8.85
C GLN A 296 -5.77 3.75 10.33
N GLY A 297 -6.28 4.77 11.03
CA GLY A 297 -6.38 4.68 12.48
C GLY A 297 -5.02 4.41 13.12
N ASN A 298 -4.90 3.35 13.90
CA ASN A 298 -3.64 2.92 14.53
C ASN A 298 -2.83 1.91 13.68
N TYR A 299 -3.25 1.61 12.46
CA TYR A 299 -2.37 0.92 11.51
C TYR A 299 -1.41 1.89 10.87
N GLU A 300 -0.18 1.46 10.72
CA GLU A 300 0.85 2.15 9.97
C GLU A 300 1.68 1.15 9.17
N SER A 301 2.01 1.50 7.94
CA SER A 301 2.71 0.61 7.00
C SER A 301 3.66 1.39 6.10
N VAL A 302 4.75 0.75 5.72
CA VAL A 302 5.65 1.24 4.69
C VAL A 302 6.11 0.09 3.81
N ILE A 303 6.17 0.37 2.51
CA ILE A 303 6.84 -0.45 1.52
C ILE A 303 7.93 0.38 0.85
N ARG A 304 9.09 -0.22 0.63
CA ARG A 304 10.20 0.38 -0.10
C ARG A 304 10.87 -0.63 -1.01
N TYR A 305 11.28 -0.16 -2.18
CA TYR A 305 12.12 -0.88 -3.12
C TYR A 305 13.22 0.03 -3.64
N TYR A 306 14.44 -0.42 -3.53
CA TYR A 306 15.65 0.23 -4.04
C TYR A 306 16.27 -0.67 -5.12
N PRO A 307 16.05 -0.37 -6.42
CA PRO A 307 16.50 -1.22 -7.52
C PRO A 307 18.02 -1.41 -7.59
N GLU A 308 18.81 -0.37 -7.29
CA GLU A 308 20.27 -0.43 -7.34
C GLU A 308 20.82 -1.49 -6.36
N ASP A 309 20.21 -1.59 -5.18
CA ASP A 309 20.61 -2.54 -4.13
C ASP A 309 19.85 -3.86 -4.20
N ASP A 310 18.85 -3.97 -5.08
CA ASP A 310 17.84 -5.03 -5.11
C ASP A 310 17.26 -5.29 -3.71
N LEU A 311 16.91 -4.20 -3.03
CA LEU A 311 16.52 -4.19 -1.62
C LEU A 311 15.06 -3.83 -1.46
N TYR A 312 14.33 -4.69 -0.75
CA TYR A 312 12.92 -4.50 -0.38
C TYR A 312 12.80 -4.42 1.13
N ILE A 313 12.06 -3.42 1.61
CA ILE A 313 11.75 -3.24 3.03
C ILE A 313 10.23 -3.12 3.18
N VAL A 314 9.63 -3.98 3.99
CA VAL A 314 8.21 -3.97 4.30
C VAL A 314 8.03 -3.98 5.80
N ILE A 315 7.34 -2.96 6.35
CA ILE A 315 7.02 -2.86 7.77
C ILE A 315 5.53 -2.63 7.92
N LEU A 316 4.87 -3.49 8.72
CA LEU A 316 3.44 -3.42 9.01
C LEU A 316 3.23 -3.36 10.51
N LYS A 317 2.51 -2.32 10.99
CA LYS A 317 2.22 -2.10 12.41
C LYS A 317 0.71 -2.03 12.64
N ASN A 318 0.25 -2.57 13.76
CA ASN A 318 -1.12 -2.42 14.25
C ASN A 318 -1.21 -1.55 15.52
N GLN A 319 -0.12 -0.85 15.85
CA GLN A 319 -0.05 0.17 16.87
C GLN A 319 0.82 1.32 16.36
N LYS A 320 0.20 2.46 16.12
CA LYS A 320 0.90 3.66 15.64
C LYS A 320 1.50 4.40 16.83
N TYR A 321 2.82 4.36 16.97
CA TYR A 321 3.53 5.08 18.03
C TYR A 321 4.78 5.78 17.51
N PHE A 322 5.60 5.09 16.74
CA PHE A 322 6.84 5.61 16.16
C PHE A 322 6.72 5.67 14.64
N ASN A 323 7.41 6.63 14.02
CA ASN A 323 7.39 6.82 12.57
C ASN A 323 8.05 5.62 11.86
N VAL A 324 7.24 4.86 11.13
CA VAL A 324 7.69 3.69 10.37
C VAL A 324 8.64 4.07 9.23
N MET A 325 8.59 5.32 8.77
CA MET A 325 9.46 5.83 7.70
C MET A 325 10.91 5.92 8.18
N ASP A 326 11.13 6.49 9.39
CA ASP A 326 12.47 6.58 9.98
C ASP A 326 13.06 5.20 10.23
N MET A 327 12.22 4.23 10.66
CA MET A 327 12.65 2.84 10.82
C MET A 327 13.11 2.21 9.49
N ALA A 328 12.39 2.48 8.40
CA ALA A 328 12.76 1.98 7.08
C ALA A 328 14.04 2.64 6.55
N ASP A 329 14.24 3.94 6.82
CA ASP A 329 15.47 4.67 6.48
C ASP A 329 16.68 4.12 7.24
N ASP A 330 16.55 3.90 8.55
CA ASP A 330 17.61 3.32 9.36
C ASP A 330 17.98 1.89 8.91
N ILE A 331 16.97 1.06 8.55
CA ILE A 331 17.23 -0.28 8.01
C ILE A 331 17.97 -0.19 6.67
N TYR A 332 17.58 0.73 5.78
CA TYR A 332 18.30 0.97 4.52
C TYR A 332 19.76 1.31 4.78
N ASP A 333 20.03 2.28 5.65
CA ASP A 333 21.38 2.71 6.00
C ASP A 333 22.23 1.57 6.58
N ILE A 334 21.63 0.73 7.43
CA ILE A 334 22.31 -0.44 8.01
C ILE A 334 22.69 -1.46 6.92
N VAL A 335 21.77 -1.74 5.98
CA VAL A 335 21.96 -2.75 4.93
C VAL A 335 22.96 -2.26 3.87
N THR A 336 22.98 -0.97 3.58
CA THR A 336 23.88 -0.38 2.56
C THR A 336 25.19 0.14 3.14
N ASN A 337 25.34 0.16 4.48
CA ASN A 337 26.47 0.77 5.20
C ASN A 337 26.66 2.27 4.88
N THR A 338 25.58 2.99 4.67
CA THR A 338 25.63 4.43 4.32
C THR A 338 25.80 5.34 5.54
N LYS A 339 25.53 4.84 6.77
CA LYS A 339 25.92 5.52 8.02
C LYS A 339 27.27 4.96 8.50
N ASN A 340 28.34 5.70 8.22
CA ASN A 340 29.65 5.58 8.88
C ASN A 340 29.70 6.48 10.12
#